data_ec5c5136005349a589e3b484b4bd9a83
#
_entry.id   ec5c5136005349a589e3b484b4bd9a83
#
_cell.length_a   1.000
_cell.length_b   1.000
_cell.length_c   1.000
_cell.angle_alpha   90.00
_cell.angle_beta   90.00
_cell.angle_gamma   90.00
#
_symmetry.space_group_name_H-M   'P 1'
#
loop_
_entity.id
_entity.type
_entity.pdbx_description
1 polymer ?
#
loop_
_entity_poly.entity_id
_entity_poly.type
_entity_poly.pdbx_seq_one_letter_code
_entity_poly.pdbx_strand_id
1 'polypeptide(L)'
;MKSIVVIGSTNTDMVVKTSHLPAGGETVLGGEFMMNAGGKGANQAVAAARYGNRVVFVAKTGDDLFGERVRLSLSKEGIVLDHLSVDPLHPSGVALITIDAKAENCIVVASGANMHLSTADVDAAREEISAADVVLMQLESPIETVTYAARMAAEAGVRVVLNPAPAPDNPLPAELMRSLYLITPNRSEASRLSGIEVRDLESAREAAKAILDRGPQCVIITLGGDGSLVYDGQEFTFVEATRVEAVDTTAAGDTYNGVLATMIAEGRSLKDAAREASVAAAISVTRMGAQPAAPTRDEVAAMIGR
;
A
#
# COMPACT_ATOMS: atom_id res chain seq x y z
N MET A 1 2.13 22.27 6.31
CA MET A 1 2.21 20.81 6.36
C MET A 1 1.50 20.30 5.12
N LYS A 2 2.07 19.35 4.40
CA LYS A 2 1.45 18.76 3.21
C LYS A 2 0.33 17.80 3.62
N SER A 3 -0.64 17.58 2.73
CA SER A 3 -1.80 16.72 2.99
C SER A 3 -1.82 15.54 2.03
N ILE A 4 -1.96 14.34 2.59
CA ILE A 4 -2.10 13.09 1.84
C ILE A 4 -3.45 12.49 2.20
N VAL A 5 -4.25 12.17 1.20
CA VAL A 5 -5.46 11.38 1.38
C VAL A 5 -5.16 9.94 0.97
N VAL A 6 -5.32 9.00 1.89
CA VAL A 6 -5.22 7.57 1.60
C VAL A 6 -6.62 7.01 1.52
N ILE A 7 -6.95 6.39 0.37
CA ILE A 7 -8.25 5.73 0.14
C ILE A 7 -7.98 4.24 -0.02
N GLY A 8 -8.49 3.42 0.90
CA GLY A 8 -8.16 1.99 0.84
C GLY A 8 -8.69 1.17 2.01
N SER A 9 -8.08 0.01 2.16
CA SER A 9 -8.49 -1.04 3.08
C SER A 9 -7.89 -0.90 4.48
N THR A 10 -8.56 -1.54 5.42
CA THR A 10 -8.01 -1.83 6.74
C THR A 10 -8.46 -3.23 7.18
N ASN A 11 -7.53 -4.01 7.73
CA ASN A 11 -7.77 -5.38 8.17
C ASN A 11 -7.27 -5.59 9.59
N THR A 12 -7.79 -6.63 10.23
CA THR A 12 -7.17 -7.27 11.38
C THR A 12 -6.49 -8.56 10.89
N ASP A 13 -5.17 -8.63 11.02
CA ASP A 13 -4.39 -9.81 10.64
C ASP A 13 -4.33 -10.76 11.85
N MET A 14 -4.93 -11.94 11.69
CA MET A 14 -4.92 -13.02 12.66
C MET A 14 -3.87 -14.03 12.27
N VAL A 15 -2.76 -14.06 12.99
CA VAL A 15 -1.60 -14.88 12.67
C VAL A 15 -1.50 -16.05 13.64
N VAL A 16 -1.40 -17.27 13.11
CA VAL A 16 -1.13 -18.48 13.90
C VAL A 16 0.17 -19.11 13.39
N LYS A 17 1.12 -19.32 14.30
CA LYS A 17 2.32 -20.10 14.00
C LYS A 17 2.06 -21.58 14.26
N THR A 18 2.47 -22.44 13.32
CA THR A 18 2.29 -23.90 13.38
C THR A 18 3.60 -24.62 13.05
N SER A 19 3.65 -25.92 13.28
CA SER A 19 4.79 -26.75 12.86
C SER A 19 4.86 -26.95 11.35
N HIS A 20 3.70 -26.99 10.69
CA HIS A 20 3.53 -27.11 9.24
C HIS A 20 2.14 -26.55 8.83
N LEU A 21 1.97 -26.22 7.56
CA LEU A 21 0.68 -25.79 7.03
C LEU A 21 -0.29 -26.99 7.02
N PRO A 22 -1.53 -26.87 7.59
CA PRO A 22 -2.46 -27.98 7.64
C PRO A 22 -2.93 -28.39 6.24
N ALA A 23 -2.99 -29.71 6.01
CA ALA A 23 -3.63 -30.27 4.82
C ALA A 23 -5.16 -30.24 4.95
N GLY A 24 -5.87 -30.46 3.82
CA GLY A 24 -7.34 -30.53 3.84
C GLY A 24 -7.84 -31.61 4.80
N GLY A 25 -8.65 -31.23 5.80
CA GLY A 25 -9.20 -32.11 6.83
C GLY A 25 -8.27 -32.35 8.03
N GLU A 26 -7.08 -31.79 8.06
CA GLU A 26 -6.15 -31.91 9.17
C GLU A 26 -6.41 -30.87 10.25
N THR A 27 -6.26 -31.29 11.52
CA THR A 27 -6.23 -30.38 12.67
C THR A 27 -4.82 -30.36 13.24
N VAL A 28 -4.14 -29.21 13.14
CA VAL A 28 -2.85 -28.98 13.76
C VAL A 28 -3.03 -28.22 15.05
N LEU A 29 -2.54 -28.78 16.17
CA LEU A 29 -2.50 -28.06 17.43
C LEU A 29 -1.32 -27.08 17.37
N GLY A 30 -1.64 -25.82 17.23
CA GLY A 30 -0.65 -24.77 16.99
C GLY A 30 -0.19 -24.08 18.26
N GLY A 31 0.77 -23.22 18.08
CA GLY A 31 1.58 -22.46 18.98
C GLY A 31 1.07 -21.04 19.25
N GLU A 32 1.83 -20.03 18.82
CA GLU A 32 1.51 -18.63 19.11
C GLU A 32 0.38 -18.10 18.24
N PHE A 33 -0.55 -17.39 18.87
CA PHE A 33 -1.56 -16.57 18.19
C PHE A 33 -1.25 -15.09 18.38
N MET A 34 -1.29 -14.32 17.30
CA MET A 34 -1.09 -12.87 17.31
C MET A 34 -2.20 -12.19 16.51
N MET A 35 -2.58 -10.99 16.95
CA MET A 35 -3.46 -10.10 16.20
C MET A 35 -2.73 -8.80 15.92
N ASN A 36 -2.59 -8.49 14.65
CA ASN A 36 -1.91 -7.29 14.17
C ASN A 36 -2.88 -6.40 13.38
N ALA A 37 -2.63 -5.10 13.40
CA ALA A 37 -3.29 -4.19 12.49
C ALA A 37 -2.67 -4.34 11.09
N GLY A 38 -3.53 -4.46 10.07
CA GLY A 38 -3.15 -4.69 8.68
C GLY A 38 -4.05 -3.95 7.70
N GLY A 39 -4.04 -4.40 6.46
CA GLY A 39 -4.70 -3.77 5.32
C GLY A 39 -3.78 -2.73 4.65
N LYS A 40 -3.65 -2.84 3.32
CA LYS A 40 -2.69 -2.02 2.55
C LYS A 40 -2.93 -0.52 2.73
N GLY A 41 -4.20 -0.08 2.70
CA GLY A 41 -4.56 1.30 2.93
C GLY A 41 -4.10 1.82 4.28
N ALA A 42 -4.42 1.10 5.36
CA ALA A 42 -4.02 1.47 6.72
C ALA A 42 -2.50 1.44 6.92
N ASN A 43 -1.81 0.44 6.35
CA ASN A 43 -0.35 0.34 6.41
C ASN A 43 0.33 1.54 5.74
N GLN A 44 -0.14 1.91 4.54
CA GLN A 44 0.39 3.05 3.78
C GLN A 44 0.07 4.38 4.48
N ALA A 45 -1.12 4.50 5.09
CA ALA A 45 -1.49 5.68 5.87
C ALA A 45 -0.58 5.86 7.11
N VAL A 46 -0.31 4.77 7.85
CA VAL A 46 0.60 4.78 9.00
C VAL A 46 2.01 5.17 8.58
N ALA A 47 2.54 4.58 7.50
CA ALA A 47 3.86 4.92 6.99
C ALA A 47 3.97 6.39 6.60
N ALA A 48 2.96 6.94 5.92
CA ALA A 48 2.90 8.36 5.56
C ALA A 48 2.80 9.28 6.79
N ALA A 49 2.00 8.92 7.80
CA ALA A 49 1.82 9.72 9.02
C ALA A 49 3.11 9.78 9.85
N ARG A 50 3.78 8.64 10.05
CA ARG A 50 5.07 8.57 10.77
C ARG A 50 6.17 9.33 10.04
N TYR A 51 6.02 9.52 8.74
CA TYR A 51 6.94 10.32 7.94
C TYR A 51 6.67 11.84 8.03
N GLY A 52 5.62 12.26 8.79
CA GLY A 52 5.46 13.62 9.31
C GLY A 52 4.53 14.53 8.51
N ASN A 53 3.64 14.00 7.67
CA ASN A 53 2.61 14.80 6.99
C ASN A 53 1.20 14.55 7.56
N ARG A 54 0.27 15.47 7.25
CA ARG A 54 -1.14 15.28 7.57
C ARG A 54 -1.70 14.16 6.69
N VAL A 55 -2.25 13.13 7.30
CA VAL A 55 -2.88 12.01 6.60
C VAL A 55 -4.36 11.97 6.93
N VAL A 56 -5.20 11.94 5.89
CA VAL A 56 -6.64 11.68 5.99
C VAL A 56 -6.90 10.28 5.45
N PHE A 57 -7.63 9.47 6.18
CA PHE A 57 -7.92 8.10 5.77
C PHE A 57 -9.39 7.93 5.41
N VAL A 58 -9.64 7.58 4.15
CA VAL A 58 -10.98 7.27 3.60
C VAL A 58 -11.09 5.76 3.47
N ALA A 59 -11.86 5.15 4.34
CA ALA A 59 -11.99 3.69 4.43
C ALA A 59 -13.31 3.29 5.08
N LYS A 60 -13.57 1.99 5.14
CA LYS A 60 -14.79 1.46 5.76
C LYS A 60 -14.47 0.26 6.66
N THR A 61 -15.03 0.26 7.87
CA THR A 61 -14.96 -0.85 8.82
C THR A 61 -16.36 -1.37 9.13
N GLY A 62 -16.46 -2.55 9.71
CA GLY A 62 -17.70 -3.03 10.30
C GLY A 62 -18.01 -2.35 11.64
N ASP A 63 -19.26 -2.49 12.10
CA ASP A 63 -19.69 -2.15 13.45
C ASP A 63 -19.37 -3.29 14.41
N ASP A 64 -18.07 -3.52 14.63
CA ASP A 64 -17.57 -4.62 15.42
C ASP A 64 -16.27 -4.25 16.18
N LEU A 65 -15.82 -5.18 17.04
CA LEU A 65 -14.62 -4.99 17.86
C LEU A 65 -13.35 -4.69 17.03
N PHE A 66 -13.26 -5.23 15.79
CA PHE A 66 -12.11 -4.99 14.94
C PHE A 66 -12.12 -3.57 14.38
N GLY A 67 -13.31 -3.04 13.99
CA GLY A 67 -13.48 -1.66 13.57
C GLY A 67 -13.11 -0.66 14.68
N GLU A 68 -13.53 -0.93 15.93
CA GLU A 68 -13.15 -0.13 17.10
C GLU A 68 -11.62 -0.12 17.31
N ARG A 69 -10.98 -1.29 17.24
CA ARG A 69 -9.53 -1.42 17.38
C ARG A 69 -8.75 -0.69 16.30
N VAL A 70 -9.20 -0.79 15.05
CA VAL A 70 -8.62 -0.06 13.92
C VAL A 70 -8.68 1.44 14.19
N ARG A 71 -9.85 1.98 14.56
CA ARG A 71 -10.03 3.40 14.88
C ARG A 71 -9.08 3.85 15.99
N LEU A 72 -9.00 3.09 17.08
CA LEU A 72 -8.10 3.38 18.20
C LEU A 72 -6.61 3.32 17.80
N SER A 73 -6.23 2.37 16.96
CA SER A 73 -4.84 2.24 16.51
C SER A 73 -4.44 3.41 15.62
N LEU A 74 -5.23 3.72 14.60
CA LEU A 74 -4.93 4.77 13.64
C LEU A 74 -5.00 6.18 14.26
N SER A 75 -5.87 6.40 15.24
CA SER A 75 -5.93 7.68 15.97
C SER A 75 -4.65 7.97 16.75
N LYS A 76 -3.97 6.94 17.28
CA LYS A 76 -2.69 7.09 17.97
C LYS A 76 -1.54 7.50 17.02
N GLU A 77 -1.67 7.20 15.75
CA GLU A 77 -0.73 7.62 14.69
C GLU A 77 -1.02 9.05 14.19
N GLY A 78 -2.00 9.74 14.75
CA GLY A 78 -2.38 11.09 14.35
C GLY A 78 -3.08 11.19 13.00
N ILE A 79 -3.62 10.08 12.49
CA ILE A 79 -4.36 10.02 11.22
C ILE A 79 -5.76 10.60 11.43
N VAL A 80 -6.21 11.46 10.51
CA VAL A 80 -7.57 12.00 10.50
C VAL A 80 -8.54 10.92 10.03
N LEU A 81 -9.54 10.60 10.87
CA LEU A 81 -10.45 9.47 10.69
C LEU A 81 -11.91 9.91 10.49
N ASP A 82 -12.17 11.17 10.15
CA ASP A 82 -13.52 11.69 9.92
C ASP A 82 -14.22 10.99 8.76
N HIS A 83 -13.44 10.40 7.84
CA HIS A 83 -13.91 9.62 6.69
C HIS A 83 -13.68 8.11 6.82
N LEU A 84 -13.41 7.62 8.04
CA LEU A 84 -13.46 6.19 8.34
C LEU A 84 -14.92 5.83 8.68
N SER A 85 -15.68 5.42 7.68
CA SER A 85 -17.10 5.08 7.80
C SER A 85 -17.31 3.70 8.44
N VAL A 86 -18.48 3.49 9.01
CA VAL A 86 -18.87 2.20 9.63
C VAL A 86 -20.01 1.59 8.82
N ASP A 87 -19.83 0.33 8.42
CA ASP A 87 -20.86 -0.47 7.78
C ASP A 87 -21.59 -1.31 8.85
N PRO A 88 -22.91 -1.08 9.06
CA PRO A 88 -23.66 -1.84 10.07
C PRO A 88 -24.05 -3.26 9.63
N LEU A 89 -23.83 -3.60 8.36
CA LEU A 89 -24.27 -4.87 7.76
C LEU A 89 -23.14 -5.86 7.49
N HIS A 90 -21.91 -5.35 7.30
CA HIS A 90 -20.76 -6.16 6.93
C HIS A 90 -19.66 -6.06 7.97
N PRO A 91 -19.01 -7.18 8.34
CA PRO A 91 -17.93 -7.18 9.32
C PRO A 91 -16.68 -6.44 8.78
N SER A 92 -15.82 -6.00 9.68
CA SER A 92 -14.49 -5.50 9.33
C SER A 92 -13.67 -6.53 8.57
N GLY A 93 -12.74 -6.06 7.73
CA GLY A 93 -11.81 -6.92 7.01
C GLY A 93 -10.89 -7.70 7.95
N VAL A 94 -10.66 -8.98 7.63
CA VAL A 94 -9.80 -9.88 8.39
C VAL A 94 -8.90 -10.65 7.44
N ALA A 95 -7.61 -10.80 7.77
CA ALA A 95 -6.71 -11.75 7.14
C ALA A 95 -6.39 -12.89 8.11
N LEU A 96 -6.65 -14.13 7.69
CA LEU A 96 -6.26 -15.34 8.41
C LEU A 96 -4.92 -15.80 7.85
N ILE A 97 -3.89 -15.80 8.68
CA ILE A 97 -2.52 -16.08 8.28
C ILE A 97 -1.97 -17.25 9.11
N THR A 98 -1.63 -18.33 8.44
CA THR A 98 -0.92 -19.45 9.04
C THR A 98 0.52 -19.41 8.59
N ILE A 99 1.48 -19.50 9.53
CA ILE A 99 2.92 -19.51 9.25
C ILE A 99 3.52 -20.78 9.82
N ASP A 100 4.25 -21.54 9.02
CA ASP A 100 4.89 -22.76 9.45
C ASP A 100 6.33 -22.53 9.99
N ALA A 101 6.95 -23.62 10.46
CA ALA A 101 8.32 -23.61 10.99
C ALA A 101 9.41 -23.25 9.93
N LYS A 102 9.06 -23.29 8.63
CA LYS A 102 9.94 -22.89 7.52
C LYS A 102 9.71 -21.46 7.06
N ALA A 103 8.84 -20.70 7.78
CA ALA A 103 8.35 -19.39 7.40
C ALA A 103 7.53 -19.37 6.09
N GLU A 104 7.02 -20.52 5.63
CA GLU A 104 6.00 -20.56 4.58
C GLU A 104 4.66 -20.11 5.14
N ASN A 105 3.88 -19.37 4.36
CA ASN A 105 2.59 -18.86 4.82
C ASN A 105 1.46 -19.25 3.90
N CYS A 106 0.25 -19.30 4.48
CA CYS A 106 -1.02 -19.40 3.77
C CYS A 106 -1.92 -18.29 4.29
N ILE A 107 -2.45 -17.48 3.37
CA ILE A 107 -3.25 -16.29 3.71
C ILE A 107 -4.61 -16.37 3.04
N VAL A 108 -5.66 -16.18 3.83
CA VAL A 108 -7.02 -16.01 3.35
C VAL A 108 -7.55 -14.67 3.84
N VAL A 109 -7.98 -13.82 2.92
CA VAL A 109 -8.54 -12.50 3.25
C VAL A 109 -10.06 -12.53 3.11
N ALA A 110 -10.75 -12.20 4.18
CA ALA A 110 -12.17 -11.85 4.18
C ALA A 110 -12.26 -10.32 4.17
N SER A 111 -12.49 -9.73 3.02
CA SER A 111 -12.42 -8.28 2.81
C SER A 111 -13.49 -7.50 3.59
N GLY A 112 -14.66 -8.10 3.86
CA GLY A 112 -15.73 -7.48 4.64
C GLY A 112 -16.09 -6.09 4.15
N ALA A 113 -16.21 -5.14 5.07
CA ALA A 113 -16.59 -3.76 4.80
C ALA A 113 -15.66 -3.04 3.81
N ASN A 114 -14.41 -3.46 3.64
CA ASN A 114 -13.52 -2.87 2.62
C ASN A 114 -14.13 -2.92 1.22
N MET A 115 -14.83 -4.02 0.86
CA MET A 115 -15.49 -4.17 -0.43
C MET A 115 -16.83 -3.43 -0.52
N HIS A 116 -17.22 -2.74 0.54
CA HIS A 116 -18.41 -1.89 0.60
C HIS A 116 -18.06 -0.39 0.70
N LEU A 117 -16.78 -0.04 0.59
CA LEU A 117 -16.36 1.34 0.40
C LEU A 117 -16.96 1.84 -0.94
N SER A 118 -17.77 2.90 -0.87
CA SER A 118 -18.60 3.35 -1.99
C SER A 118 -18.19 4.72 -2.53
N THR A 119 -18.71 5.08 -3.69
CA THR A 119 -18.56 6.44 -4.24
C THR A 119 -19.17 7.50 -3.33
N ALA A 120 -20.22 7.16 -2.55
CA ALA A 120 -20.79 8.09 -1.57
C ALA A 120 -19.82 8.37 -0.40
N ASP A 121 -19.02 7.39 0.03
CA ASP A 121 -17.97 7.59 1.02
C ASP A 121 -16.87 8.52 0.47
N VAL A 122 -16.54 8.38 -0.81
CA VAL A 122 -15.58 9.26 -1.52
C VAL A 122 -16.14 10.67 -1.66
N ASP A 123 -17.43 10.82 -2.00
CA ASP A 123 -18.09 12.12 -2.07
C ASP A 123 -18.13 12.85 -0.72
N ALA A 124 -18.29 12.12 0.38
CA ALA A 124 -18.23 12.69 1.74
C ALA A 124 -16.83 13.25 2.07
N ALA A 125 -15.76 12.75 1.41
CA ALA A 125 -14.39 13.21 1.57
C ALA A 125 -13.94 14.18 0.46
N ARG A 126 -14.82 14.64 -0.41
CA ARG A 126 -14.53 15.43 -1.61
C ARG A 126 -13.64 16.65 -1.33
N GLU A 127 -13.91 17.40 -0.29
CA GLU A 127 -13.15 18.61 0.07
C GLU A 127 -11.70 18.24 0.42
N GLU A 128 -11.50 17.19 1.21
CA GLU A 128 -10.17 16.71 1.59
C GLU A 128 -9.41 16.14 0.37
N ILE A 129 -10.09 15.39 -0.48
CA ILE A 129 -9.51 14.83 -1.70
C ILE A 129 -9.06 15.96 -2.64
N SER A 130 -9.93 16.96 -2.87
CA SER A 130 -9.65 18.05 -3.80
C SER A 130 -8.58 19.02 -3.28
N ALA A 131 -8.37 19.09 -1.97
CA ALA A 131 -7.36 19.94 -1.33
C ALA A 131 -6.03 19.20 -1.04
N ALA A 132 -5.95 17.91 -1.32
CA ALA A 132 -4.77 17.10 -1.05
C ALA A 132 -3.60 17.46 -1.99
N ASP A 133 -2.36 17.25 -1.54
CA ASP A 133 -1.17 17.27 -2.40
C ASP A 133 -1.01 15.95 -3.18
N VAL A 134 -1.43 14.83 -2.53
CA VAL A 134 -1.40 13.47 -3.11
C VAL A 134 -2.60 12.66 -2.61
N VAL A 135 -3.20 11.88 -3.52
CA VAL A 135 -4.12 10.79 -3.20
C VAL A 135 -3.41 9.47 -3.45
N LEU A 136 -3.37 8.60 -2.43
CA LEU A 136 -2.71 7.29 -2.47
C LEU A 136 -3.76 6.18 -2.33
N MET A 137 -3.75 5.22 -3.26
CA MET A 137 -4.73 4.13 -3.32
C MET A 137 -4.10 2.78 -3.58
N GLN A 138 -4.85 1.71 -3.27
CA GLN A 138 -4.53 0.32 -3.54
C GLN A 138 -5.76 -0.39 -4.14
N LEU A 139 -5.71 -1.73 -4.30
CA LEU A 139 -6.78 -2.51 -4.94
C LEU A 139 -7.46 -3.52 -3.99
N GLU A 140 -7.47 -3.25 -2.69
CA GLU A 140 -8.25 -4.01 -1.69
C GLU A 140 -9.65 -3.38 -1.43
N SER A 141 -10.07 -2.47 -2.29
CA SER A 141 -11.38 -1.81 -2.30
C SER A 141 -12.01 -1.94 -3.68
N PRO A 142 -13.34 -1.70 -3.84
CA PRO A 142 -14.00 -1.85 -5.13
C PRO A 142 -13.35 -1.00 -6.22
N ILE A 143 -13.04 -1.62 -7.35
CA ILE A 143 -12.37 -0.96 -8.48
C ILE A 143 -13.14 0.25 -9.01
N GLU A 144 -14.47 0.20 -8.92
CA GLU A 144 -15.35 1.31 -9.30
C GLU A 144 -15.14 2.51 -8.39
N THR A 145 -15.03 2.29 -7.07
CA THR A 145 -14.77 3.34 -6.08
C THR A 145 -13.36 3.92 -6.25
N VAL A 146 -12.36 3.07 -6.48
CA VAL A 146 -10.98 3.50 -6.75
C VAL A 146 -10.92 4.33 -8.04
N THR A 147 -11.60 3.89 -9.10
CA THR A 147 -11.65 4.64 -10.38
C THR A 147 -12.33 6.00 -10.21
N TYR A 148 -13.44 6.04 -9.49
CA TYR A 148 -14.18 7.27 -9.20
C TYR A 148 -13.32 8.27 -8.41
N ALA A 149 -12.66 7.81 -7.36
CA ALA A 149 -11.79 8.64 -6.53
C ALA A 149 -10.56 9.17 -7.32
N ALA A 150 -9.96 8.30 -8.14
CA ALA A 150 -8.83 8.70 -9.00
C ALA A 150 -9.22 9.80 -9.98
N ARG A 151 -10.38 9.67 -10.64
CA ARG A 151 -10.90 10.69 -11.53
C ARG A 151 -11.15 12.00 -10.80
N MET A 152 -11.87 11.97 -9.67
CA MET A 152 -12.18 13.16 -8.86
C MET A 152 -10.90 13.91 -8.45
N ALA A 153 -9.89 13.20 -7.97
CA ALA A 153 -8.62 13.80 -7.58
C ALA A 153 -7.87 14.39 -8.78
N ALA A 154 -7.81 13.66 -9.91
CA ALA A 154 -7.15 14.13 -11.12
C ALA A 154 -7.84 15.37 -11.73
N GLU A 155 -9.17 15.42 -11.74
CA GLU A 155 -9.95 16.60 -12.18
C GLU A 155 -9.69 17.83 -11.29
N ALA A 156 -9.39 17.63 -10.02
CA ALA A 156 -8.98 18.69 -9.09
C ALA A 156 -7.49 19.06 -9.20
N GLY A 157 -6.72 18.42 -10.09
CA GLY A 157 -5.28 18.67 -10.26
C GLY A 157 -4.40 18.01 -9.19
N VAL A 158 -4.95 17.09 -8.40
CA VAL A 158 -4.23 16.35 -7.36
C VAL A 158 -3.47 15.17 -7.96
N ARG A 159 -2.23 14.93 -7.51
CA ARG A 159 -1.44 13.78 -7.96
C ARG A 159 -2.00 12.48 -7.41
N VAL A 160 -2.38 11.56 -8.28
CA VAL A 160 -2.92 10.25 -7.93
C VAL A 160 -1.83 9.20 -8.01
N VAL A 161 -1.56 8.51 -6.90
CA VAL A 161 -0.61 7.41 -6.80
C VAL A 161 -1.40 6.12 -6.55
N LEU A 162 -1.21 5.12 -7.40
CA LEU A 162 -1.81 3.80 -7.25
C LEU A 162 -0.74 2.74 -7.02
N ASN A 163 -0.81 2.07 -5.88
CA ASN A 163 -0.15 0.79 -5.68
C ASN A 163 -1.12 -0.33 -6.14
N PRO A 164 -0.88 -0.99 -7.30
CA PRO A 164 -1.84 -1.93 -7.90
C PRO A 164 -1.80 -3.30 -7.21
N ALA A 165 -1.90 -3.31 -5.89
CA ALA A 165 -1.81 -4.47 -5.02
C ALA A 165 -3.15 -4.73 -4.28
N PRO A 166 -3.67 -5.98 -4.27
CA PRO A 166 -3.15 -7.13 -5.03
C PRO A 166 -3.35 -6.94 -6.54
N ALA A 167 -2.49 -7.63 -7.31
CA ALA A 167 -2.59 -7.56 -8.77
C ALA A 167 -3.98 -8.02 -9.24
N PRO A 168 -4.71 -7.22 -10.03
CA PRO A 168 -6.05 -7.57 -10.48
C PRO A 168 -6.01 -8.71 -11.49
N ASP A 169 -7.06 -9.55 -11.49
CA ASP A 169 -7.20 -10.62 -12.48
C ASP A 169 -7.62 -10.07 -13.86
N ASN A 170 -8.31 -8.94 -13.88
CA ASN A 170 -8.75 -8.25 -15.09
C ASN A 170 -7.91 -6.99 -15.34
N PRO A 171 -7.81 -6.55 -16.61
CA PRO A 171 -7.17 -5.28 -16.93
C PRO A 171 -7.80 -4.12 -16.17
N LEU A 172 -6.97 -3.22 -15.64
CA LEU A 172 -7.46 -2.00 -14.99
C LEU A 172 -8.23 -1.12 -15.96
N PRO A 173 -9.31 -0.45 -15.51
CA PRO A 173 -10.08 0.47 -16.34
C PRO A 173 -9.18 1.55 -16.96
N ALA A 174 -9.39 1.84 -18.26
CA ALA A 174 -8.61 2.86 -18.95
C ALA A 174 -8.80 4.27 -18.36
N GLU A 175 -9.96 4.53 -17.76
CA GLU A 175 -10.24 5.77 -17.03
C GLU A 175 -9.35 5.90 -15.79
N LEU A 176 -9.24 4.82 -14.99
CA LEU A 176 -8.34 4.78 -13.84
C LEU A 176 -6.91 5.06 -14.29
N MET A 177 -6.42 4.30 -15.28
CA MET A 177 -5.03 4.41 -15.75
C MET A 177 -4.67 5.83 -16.21
N ARG A 178 -5.58 6.51 -16.93
CA ARG A 178 -5.37 7.90 -17.38
C ARG A 178 -5.42 8.93 -16.26
N SER A 179 -6.03 8.62 -15.14
CA SER A 179 -6.10 9.50 -13.96
C SER A 179 -4.84 9.44 -13.09
N LEU A 180 -3.94 8.48 -13.35
CA LEU A 180 -2.77 8.27 -12.48
C LEU A 180 -1.61 9.22 -12.85
N TYR A 181 -1.08 9.89 -11.85
CA TYR A 181 0.24 10.48 -11.91
C TYR A 181 1.32 9.39 -11.86
N LEU A 182 1.17 8.42 -10.94
CA LEU A 182 2.15 7.36 -10.73
C LEU A 182 1.47 6.03 -10.42
N ILE A 183 2.01 4.94 -10.98
CA ILE A 183 1.67 3.56 -10.60
C ILE A 183 2.92 2.83 -10.11
N THR A 184 2.78 2.05 -9.01
CA THR A 184 3.91 1.43 -8.30
C THR A 184 3.76 -0.09 -8.16
N PRO A 185 3.76 -0.85 -9.27
CA PRO A 185 3.70 -2.31 -9.21
C PRO A 185 5.00 -2.93 -8.71
N ASN A 186 4.91 -4.09 -8.07
CA ASN A 186 6.04 -5.00 -7.89
C ASN A 186 6.27 -5.84 -9.17
N ARG A 187 7.30 -6.74 -9.18
CA ARG A 187 7.61 -7.61 -10.34
C ARG A 187 6.40 -8.38 -10.86
N SER A 188 5.67 -9.03 -9.97
CA SER A 188 4.51 -9.85 -10.32
C SER A 188 3.36 -9.01 -10.85
N GLU A 189 3.07 -7.90 -10.19
CA GLU A 189 2.05 -6.94 -10.59
C GLU A 189 2.39 -6.30 -11.94
N ALA A 190 3.66 -5.89 -12.14
CA ALA A 190 4.13 -5.34 -13.40
C ALA A 190 4.00 -6.36 -14.54
N SER A 191 4.34 -7.64 -14.26
CA SER A 191 4.19 -8.71 -15.26
C SER A 191 2.73 -8.90 -15.66
N ARG A 192 1.79 -8.91 -14.71
CA ARG A 192 0.36 -9.02 -15.01
C ARG A 192 -0.18 -7.80 -15.75
N LEU A 193 0.20 -6.60 -15.32
CA LEU A 193 -0.25 -5.36 -15.94
C LEU A 193 0.26 -5.18 -17.36
N SER A 194 1.52 -5.52 -17.64
CA SER A 194 2.14 -5.34 -18.94
C SER A 194 1.94 -6.50 -19.90
N GLY A 195 1.73 -7.71 -19.37
CA GLY A 195 1.79 -8.96 -20.14
C GLY A 195 3.23 -9.42 -20.44
N ILE A 196 4.24 -8.74 -19.88
CA ILE A 196 5.67 -9.02 -20.04
C ILE A 196 6.20 -9.59 -18.72
N GLU A 197 6.80 -10.78 -18.75
CA GLU A 197 7.37 -11.37 -17.54
C GLU A 197 8.62 -10.62 -17.08
N VAL A 198 8.55 -9.97 -15.91
CA VAL A 198 9.65 -9.17 -15.34
C VAL A 198 10.62 -10.08 -14.59
N ARG A 199 11.75 -10.41 -15.23
CA ARG A 199 12.81 -11.27 -14.69
C ARG A 199 14.06 -10.49 -14.28
N ASP A 200 14.36 -9.44 -15.02
CA ASP A 200 15.55 -8.62 -14.91
C ASP A 200 15.24 -7.13 -15.18
N LEU A 201 16.28 -6.31 -15.21
CA LEU A 201 16.13 -4.87 -15.41
C LEU A 201 15.65 -4.52 -16.83
N GLU A 202 16.03 -5.33 -17.85
CA GLU A 202 15.63 -5.06 -19.23
C GLU A 202 14.13 -5.33 -19.43
N SER A 203 13.65 -6.50 -18.99
CA SER A 203 12.22 -6.82 -19.00
C SER A 203 11.40 -5.88 -18.12
N ALA A 204 11.98 -5.34 -17.03
CA ALA A 204 11.33 -4.30 -16.22
C ALA A 204 11.18 -2.98 -16.99
N ARG A 205 12.15 -2.59 -17.81
CA ARG A 205 12.05 -1.41 -18.69
C ARG A 205 10.96 -1.58 -19.74
N GLU A 206 10.90 -2.74 -20.37
CA GLU A 206 9.84 -3.05 -21.35
C GLU A 206 8.46 -3.03 -20.70
N ALA A 207 8.30 -3.65 -19.53
CA ALA A 207 7.06 -3.64 -18.77
C ALA A 207 6.66 -2.21 -18.35
N ALA A 208 7.59 -1.38 -17.89
CA ALA A 208 7.32 -0.01 -17.50
C ALA A 208 6.81 0.84 -18.69
N LYS A 209 7.39 0.68 -19.90
CA LYS A 209 6.91 1.35 -21.13
C LYS A 209 5.49 0.89 -21.44
N ALA A 210 5.24 -0.42 -21.49
CA ALA A 210 3.93 -0.98 -21.78
C ALA A 210 2.84 -0.54 -20.78
N ILE A 211 3.19 -0.34 -19.50
CA ILE A 211 2.28 0.19 -18.49
C ILE A 211 2.04 1.69 -18.72
N LEU A 212 3.09 2.47 -18.99
CA LEU A 212 2.98 3.91 -19.26
C LEU A 212 2.08 4.20 -20.46
N ASP A 213 2.20 3.41 -21.53
CA ASP A 213 1.37 3.54 -22.75
C ASP A 213 -0.14 3.34 -22.49
N ARG A 214 -0.50 2.81 -21.30
CA ARG A 214 -1.90 2.65 -20.88
C ARG A 214 -2.48 3.85 -20.16
N GLY A 215 -1.66 4.88 -19.88
CA GLY A 215 -2.18 6.16 -19.38
C GLY A 215 -1.49 6.84 -18.21
N PRO A 216 -0.81 6.15 -17.27
CA PRO A 216 -0.10 6.82 -16.19
C PRO A 216 0.99 7.76 -16.69
N GLN A 217 1.29 8.82 -15.93
CA GLN A 217 2.37 9.73 -16.31
C GLN A 217 3.75 9.16 -15.95
N CYS A 218 3.84 8.35 -14.89
CA CYS A 218 5.07 7.75 -14.40
C CYS A 218 4.83 6.32 -13.92
N VAL A 219 5.88 5.50 -13.93
CA VAL A 219 5.86 4.11 -13.43
C VAL A 219 7.07 3.89 -12.52
N ILE A 220 6.87 3.27 -11.35
CA ILE A 220 7.95 2.73 -10.55
C ILE A 220 7.70 1.24 -10.36
N ILE A 221 8.63 0.40 -10.83
CA ILE A 221 8.58 -1.04 -10.58
C ILE A 221 9.48 -1.36 -9.40
N THR A 222 8.91 -1.86 -8.30
CA THR A 222 9.69 -2.33 -7.16
C THR A 222 10.20 -3.74 -7.41
N LEU A 223 11.50 -3.95 -7.17
CA LEU A 223 12.22 -5.17 -7.48
C LEU A 223 12.70 -5.93 -6.23
N GLY A 224 12.08 -5.64 -5.09
CA GLY A 224 12.44 -6.22 -3.80
C GLY A 224 13.86 -5.85 -3.38
N GLY A 225 14.66 -6.84 -2.99
CA GLY A 225 16.05 -6.64 -2.56
C GLY A 225 17.01 -6.12 -3.65
N ASP A 226 16.58 -6.05 -4.91
CA ASP A 226 17.37 -5.45 -5.98
C ASP A 226 17.18 -3.93 -6.08
N GLY A 227 16.04 -3.39 -5.58
CA GLY A 227 15.77 -1.96 -5.60
C GLY A 227 14.48 -1.60 -6.35
N SER A 228 14.50 -0.51 -7.10
CA SER A 228 13.36 -0.08 -7.91
C SER A 228 13.78 0.59 -9.22
N LEU A 229 12.98 0.42 -10.25
CA LEU A 229 13.12 1.08 -11.54
C LEU A 229 12.09 2.19 -11.66
N VAL A 230 12.55 3.43 -11.75
CA VAL A 230 11.73 4.62 -11.98
C VAL A 230 11.71 4.93 -13.47
N TYR A 231 10.53 5.15 -14.03
CA TYR A 231 10.34 5.64 -15.39
C TYR A 231 9.40 6.84 -15.38
N ASP A 232 9.89 8.02 -15.72
CA ASP A 232 9.14 9.29 -15.71
C ASP A 232 8.50 9.65 -17.06
N GLY A 233 8.54 8.71 -17.99
CA GLY A 233 8.07 8.90 -19.37
C GLY A 233 9.16 9.37 -20.33
N GLN A 234 10.34 9.75 -19.85
CA GLN A 234 11.48 10.19 -20.64
C GLN A 234 12.71 9.32 -20.40
N GLU A 235 13.11 9.18 -19.13
CA GLU A 235 14.31 8.46 -18.77
C GLU A 235 14.05 7.39 -17.70
N PHE A 236 14.90 6.37 -17.70
CA PHE A 236 14.94 5.34 -16.68
C PHE A 236 15.98 5.66 -15.63
N THR A 237 15.58 5.62 -14.36
CA THR A 237 16.49 5.69 -13.22
C THR A 237 16.39 4.42 -12.41
N PHE A 238 17.49 3.72 -12.20
CA PHE A 238 17.55 2.62 -11.26
C PHE A 238 17.97 3.12 -9.87
N VAL A 239 17.21 2.74 -8.86
CA VAL A 239 17.48 3.02 -7.45
C VAL A 239 17.82 1.70 -6.77
N GLU A 240 19.05 1.53 -6.34
CA GLU A 240 19.50 0.33 -5.63
C GLU A 240 18.81 0.20 -4.26
N ALA A 241 18.53 -1.04 -3.85
CA ALA A 241 18.02 -1.29 -2.52
C ALA A 241 19.10 -1.06 -1.45
N THR A 242 18.68 -0.53 -0.30
CA THR A 242 19.52 -0.50 0.89
C THR A 242 19.62 -1.91 1.46
N ARG A 243 20.83 -2.45 1.53
CA ARG A 243 21.07 -3.82 2.02
C ARG A 243 20.94 -3.89 3.54
N VAL A 244 20.09 -4.78 4.00
CA VAL A 244 19.86 -5.08 5.42
C VAL A 244 19.63 -6.57 5.61
N GLU A 245 19.73 -7.04 6.84
CA GLU A 245 19.28 -8.39 7.21
C GLU A 245 17.76 -8.35 7.49
N ALA A 246 16.98 -9.00 6.64
CA ALA A 246 15.54 -9.00 6.75
C ALA A 246 15.07 -9.98 7.83
N VAL A 247 14.17 -9.52 8.70
CA VAL A 247 13.47 -10.30 9.74
C VAL A 247 12.05 -10.63 9.29
N ASP A 248 11.35 -9.64 8.72
CA ASP A 248 9.97 -9.78 8.25
C ASP A 248 9.72 -8.81 7.09
N THR A 249 9.35 -9.33 5.93
CA THR A 249 9.11 -8.51 4.73
C THR A 249 7.68 -8.02 4.58
N THR A 250 6.83 -8.30 5.57
CA THR A 250 5.43 -7.85 5.58
C THR A 250 5.34 -6.33 5.48
N ALA A 251 4.47 -5.85 4.61
CA ALA A 251 4.19 -4.42 4.39
C ALA A 251 5.40 -3.55 3.97
N ALA A 252 6.52 -4.15 3.49
CA ALA A 252 7.64 -3.39 2.95
C ALA A 252 7.21 -2.48 1.78
N GLY A 253 6.38 -3.01 0.87
CA GLY A 253 5.77 -2.25 -0.22
C GLY A 253 4.83 -1.16 0.25
N ASP A 254 4.09 -1.38 1.35
CA ASP A 254 3.21 -0.37 1.94
C ASP A 254 4.04 0.77 2.56
N THR A 255 5.10 0.44 3.30
CA THR A 255 6.04 1.42 3.83
C THR A 255 6.68 2.24 2.71
N TYR A 256 7.13 1.57 1.63
CA TYR A 256 7.66 2.24 0.44
C TYR A 256 6.65 3.25 -0.12
N ASN A 257 5.41 2.83 -0.36
CA ASN A 257 4.39 3.68 -0.98
C ASN A 257 3.95 4.86 -0.08
N GLY A 258 3.81 4.65 1.23
CA GLY A 258 3.48 5.71 2.17
C GLY A 258 4.54 6.81 2.22
N VAL A 259 5.83 6.43 2.29
CA VAL A 259 6.95 7.38 2.27
C VAL A 259 7.07 8.04 0.90
N LEU A 260 6.97 7.27 -0.19
CA LEU A 260 7.01 7.79 -1.56
C LEU A 260 5.94 8.88 -1.78
N ALA A 261 4.69 8.63 -1.38
CA ALA A 261 3.61 9.59 -1.48
C ALA A 261 3.89 10.87 -0.69
N THR A 262 4.49 10.74 0.49
CA THR A 262 4.92 11.86 1.33
C THR A 262 5.97 12.73 0.62
N MET A 263 6.99 12.11 0.04
CA MET A 263 8.05 12.82 -0.67
C MET A 263 7.54 13.51 -1.94
N ILE A 264 6.61 12.87 -2.67
CA ILE A 264 5.93 13.46 -3.83
C ILE A 264 5.10 14.68 -3.40
N ALA A 265 4.37 14.59 -2.29
CA ALA A 265 3.60 15.71 -1.74
C ALA A 265 4.51 16.91 -1.39
N GLU A 266 5.72 16.65 -0.91
CA GLU A 266 6.73 17.67 -0.60
C GLU A 266 7.44 18.24 -1.84
N GLY A 267 7.13 17.74 -3.05
CA GLY A 267 7.68 18.24 -4.31
C GLY A 267 9.08 17.72 -4.63
N ARG A 268 9.49 16.60 -4.01
CA ARG A 268 10.76 15.94 -4.32
C ARG A 268 10.72 15.30 -5.71
N SER A 269 11.89 15.10 -6.31
CA SER A 269 12.01 14.34 -7.54
C SER A 269 11.59 12.89 -7.32
N LEU A 270 11.08 12.20 -8.36
CA LEU A 270 10.73 10.77 -8.24
C LEU A 270 11.93 9.91 -7.84
N LYS A 271 13.13 10.26 -8.31
CA LYS A 271 14.37 9.58 -7.95
C LYS A 271 14.67 9.70 -6.45
N ASP A 272 14.60 10.93 -5.90
CA ASP A 272 14.87 11.15 -4.48
C ASP A 272 13.78 10.53 -3.62
N ALA A 273 12.52 10.63 -4.04
CA ALA A 273 11.38 10.02 -3.37
C ALA A 273 11.51 8.47 -3.33
N ALA A 274 11.87 7.86 -4.44
CA ALA A 274 12.09 6.41 -4.52
C ALA A 274 13.28 5.96 -3.65
N ARG A 275 14.37 6.76 -3.60
CA ARG A 275 15.53 6.48 -2.76
C ARG A 275 15.17 6.49 -1.28
N GLU A 276 14.49 7.53 -0.80
CA GLU A 276 14.07 7.62 0.60
C GLU A 276 13.06 6.53 0.96
N ALA A 277 12.09 6.25 0.07
CA ALA A 277 11.14 5.16 0.22
C ALA A 277 11.82 3.79 0.32
N SER A 278 12.89 3.57 -0.47
CA SER A 278 13.69 2.34 -0.42
C SER A 278 14.39 2.17 0.92
N VAL A 279 14.96 3.24 1.48
CA VAL A 279 15.57 3.20 2.83
C VAL A 279 14.53 2.92 3.91
N ALA A 280 13.36 3.55 3.83
CA ALA A 280 12.26 3.30 4.77
C ALA A 280 11.78 1.85 4.72
N ALA A 281 11.60 1.29 3.52
CA ALA A 281 11.26 -0.12 3.33
C ALA A 281 12.35 -1.05 3.86
N ALA A 282 13.63 -0.71 3.67
CA ALA A 282 14.75 -1.47 4.24
C ALA A 282 14.74 -1.48 5.76
N ILE A 283 14.44 -0.36 6.42
CA ILE A 283 14.28 -0.32 7.88
C ILE A 283 13.09 -1.19 8.31
N SER A 284 11.96 -1.10 7.63
CA SER A 284 10.76 -1.86 8.02
C SER A 284 11.00 -3.36 8.02
N VAL A 285 11.73 -3.90 7.04
CA VAL A 285 11.98 -5.36 6.97
C VAL A 285 12.93 -5.88 8.04
N THR A 286 13.60 -5.02 8.80
CA THR A 286 14.41 -5.42 9.97
C THR A 286 13.58 -5.63 11.24
N ARG A 287 12.26 -5.43 11.18
CA ARG A 287 11.34 -5.45 12.32
C ARG A 287 10.16 -6.37 12.02
N MET A 288 9.56 -6.94 13.08
CA MET A 288 8.37 -7.77 12.97
C MET A 288 7.11 -6.92 12.77
N GLY A 289 6.21 -7.41 11.91
CA GLY A 289 4.87 -6.88 11.69
C GLY A 289 4.78 -5.79 10.62
N ALA A 290 3.56 -5.38 10.29
CA ALA A 290 3.26 -4.40 9.25
C ALA A 290 3.39 -2.96 9.79
N GLN A 291 2.32 -2.44 10.41
CA GLN A 291 2.30 -1.06 10.91
C GLN A 291 3.37 -0.77 11.97
N PRO A 292 3.65 -1.66 12.96
CA PRO A 292 4.69 -1.39 13.95
C PRO A 292 6.08 -1.23 13.34
N ALA A 293 6.36 -1.89 12.21
CA ALA A 293 7.67 -1.87 11.55
C ALA A 293 7.97 -0.59 10.77
N ALA A 294 6.95 0.18 10.38
CA ALA A 294 7.12 1.41 9.61
C ALA A 294 7.98 2.44 10.39
N PRO A 295 9.07 2.94 9.78
CA PRO A 295 9.99 3.87 10.44
C PRO A 295 9.45 5.30 10.49
N THR A 296 10.03 6.09 11.38
CA THR A 296 9.89 7.55 11.38
C THR A 296 10.87 8.20 10.39
N ARG A 297 10.62 9.48 10.06
CA ARG A 297 11.52 10.27 9.22
C ARG A 297 12.94 10.37 9.79
N ASP A 298 13.07 10.55 11.11
CA ASP A 298 14.36 10.67 11.77
C ASP A 298 15.19 9.39 11.67
N GLU A 299 14.54 8.22 11.77
CA GLU A 299 15.21 6.93 11.58
C GLU A 299 15.73 6.75 10.15
N VAL A 300 14.95 7.17 9.15
CA VAL A 300 15.37 7.14 7.74
C VAL A 300 16.52 8.12 7.51
N ALA A 301 16.42 9.33 8.00
CA ALA A 301 17.48 10.34 7.89
C ALA A 301 18.80 9.87 8.53
N ALA A 302 18.73 9.24 9.70
CA ALA A 302 19.87 8.65 10.39
C ALA A 302 20.54 7.51 9.59
N MET A 303 19.76 6.75 8.78
CA MET A 303 20.30 5.70 7.94
C MET A 303 20.94 6.24 6.65
N ILE A 304 20.37 7.28 6.06
CA ILE A 304 20.93 7.96 4.87
C ILE A 304 22.24 8.67 5.18
N GLY A 305 22.38 9.21 6.40
CA GLY A 305 23.57 9.95 6.84
C GLY A 305 24.76 9.08 7.25
N ARG A 306 24.61 7.76 7.23
CA ARG A 306 25.70 6.79 7.49
C ARG A 306 26.40 6.39 6.21
#